data_29c7f810b1344f296abd724f1b8effe6
#
_entry.id   29c7f810b1344f296abd724f1b8effe6
#
_cell.length_a   1.000
_cell.length_b   1.000
_cell.length_c   1.000
_cell.angle_alpha   90.00
_cell.angle_beta   90.00
_cell.angle_gamma   90.00
#
_symmetry.space_group_name_H-M   'P 1'
#
loop_
_entity.id
_entity.type
_entity.pdbx_description
1 polymer ?
#
loop_
_entity_poly.entity_id
_entity_poly.type
_entity_poly.pdbx_seq_one_letter_code
_entity_poly.pdbx_strand_id
1 'polypeptide(L)'
;MPSSQDKRAILERFIVNNKDLENLESKISRFNLFEAIGMVRQEIKHSNFIKFLLDPSEKHRLGDLFLKKLLVSVLGNSEDIPLDSLEVSVSNFSDAEVRREWRNIDLLIYSPSNHFVCTIENKVDSSEGLNQLITYEEVVEKEFSDCKKVFIYLTKEGFTASNTRWLSLSYVTVADLIESVCNERRSILSEDIHVSMRHYVDLIRRHLMSESDIAELCRKIYKQHRQAIELIYEHRPDLRVEIAEFIEELIKKCAQQEHLEKDDSTQRWIRFAPKEWDDLKFQKTCCNWTSSQRILLFEFWNEPQNLQLRLVIGPGSAETKQAIYQRLQQPNIPGLRKTKLKEDSWSQACIMAILTPADYEDGNLEDLQEKIRLFWNKYMSGDMKLIRAAISSLQIL
;
A
#
# COMPACT_ATOMS: atom_id res chain seq x y z
N MET A 1 -38.83 -4.63 7.94
CA MET A 1 -37.60 -5.39 7.65
C MET A 1 -37.98 -6.67 6.93
N PRO A 2 -37.29 -7.12 5.88
CA PRO A 2 -37.63 -8.36 5.20
C PRO A 2 -37.50 -9.54 6.17
N SER A 3 -38.38 -10.52 6.06
CA SER A 3 -38.36 -11.73 6.88
C SER A 3 -37.14 -12.58 6.56
N SER A 4 -36.79 -13.56 7.44
CA SER A 4 -35.67 -14.47 7.19
C SER A 4 -35.86 -15.29 5.89
N GLN A 5 -37.09 -15.61 5.52
CA GLN A 5 -37.44 -16.29 4.25
C GLN A 5 -37.18 -15.36 3.05
N ASP A 6 -37.53 -14.06 3.16
CA ASP A 6 -37.30 -13.10 2.09
C ASP A 6 -35.79 -12.89 1.85
N LYS A 7 -34.99 -12.81 2.93
CA LYS A 7 -33.53 -12.70 2.85
C LYS A 7 -32.89 -13.90 2.14
N ARG A 8 -33.36 -15.11 2.45
CA ARG A 8 -32.91 -16.34 1.80
C ARG A 8 -33.25 -16.35 0.30
N ALA A 9 -34.46 -15.97 -0.07
CA ALA A 9 -34.88 -15.92 -1.47
C ALA A 9 -34.08 -14.88 -2.29
N ILE A 10 -33.70 -13.76 -1.68
CA ILE A 10 -32.83 -12.73 -2.28
C ILE A 10 -31.45 -13.31 -2.57
N LEU A 11 -30.85 -14.01 -1.60
CA LEU A 11 -29.53 -14.63 -1.76
C LEU A 11 -29.54 -15.81 -2.76
N GLU A 12 -30.58 -16.65 -2.73
CA GLU A 12 -30.76 -17.72 -3.72
C GLU A 12 -30.82 -17.18 -5.15
N ARG A 13 -31.57 -16.11 -5.39
CA ARG A 13 -31.62 -15.44 -6.72
C ARG A 13 -30.28 -14.84 -7.14
N PHE A 14 -29.45 -14.40 -6.19
CA PHE A 14 -28.13 -13.86 -6.47
C PHE A 14 -27.15 -14.97 -6.88
N ILE A 15 -27.21 -16.13 -6.23
CA ILE A 15 -26.25 -17.23 -6.40
C ILE A 15 -26.68 -18.17 -7.53
N VAL A 16 -27.96 -18.55 -7.59
CA VAL A 16 -28.44 -19.64 -8.48
C VAL A 16 -28.68 -19.11 -9.89
N ASN A 17 -28.02 -19.75 -10.88
CA ASN A 17 -28.15 -19.43 -12.32
C ASN A 17 -27.85 -17.97 -12.69
N ASN A 18 -26.93 -17.33 -11.97
CA ASN A 18 -26.50 -15.97 -12.27
C ASN A 18 -25.35 -15.96 -13.28
N LYS A 19 -25.70 -15.93 -14.58
CA LYS A 19 -24.71 -15.91 -15.68
C LYS A 19 -23.72 -14.75 -15.61
N ASP A 20 -24.17 -13.59 -15.08
CA ASP A 20 -23.30 -12.43 -14.95
C ASP A 20 -22.26 -12.66 -13.85
N LEU A 21 -22.65 -13.33 -12.75
CA LEU A 21 -21.71 -13.73 -11.67
C LEU A 21 -20.73 -14.80 -12.15
N GLU A 22 -21.22 -15.85 -12.84
CA GLU A 22 -20.38 -16.89 -13.45
C GLU A 22 -19.37 -16.29 -14.44
N ASN A 23 -19.78 -15.32 -15.24
CA ASN A 23 -18.91 -14.60 -16.18
C ASN A 23 -17.86 -13.77 -15.43
N LEU A 24 -18.24 -13.08 -14.35
CA LEU A 24 -17.31 -12.34 -13.49
C LEU A 24 -16.28 -13.28 -12.87
N GLU A 25 -16.73 -14.37 -12.25
CA GLU A 25 -15.85 -15.37 -11.67
C GLU A 25 -14.87 -15.97 -12.70
N SER A 26 -15.36 -16.30 -13.91
CA SER A 26 -14.50 -16.76 -15.00
C SER A 26 -13.44 -15.73 -15.42
N LYS A 27 -13.78 -14.44 -15.39
CA LYS A 27 -12.84 -13.37 -15.73
C LYS A 27 -11.78 -13.16 -14.65
N ILE A 28 -12.17 -13.19 -13.36
CA ILE A 28 -11.23 -12.96 -12.24
C ILE A 28 -10.42 -14.20 -11.87
N SER A 29 -10.91 -15.42 -12.15
CA SER A 29 -10.19 -16.67 -11.83
C SER A 29 -9.06 -17.02 -12.80
N ARG A 30 -8.91 -16.29 -13.91
CA ARG A 30 -7.80 -16.54 -14.85
C ARG A 30 -6.47 -16.23 -14.18
N PHE A 31 -5.56 -17.21 -14.20
CA PHE A 31 -4.20 -17.02 -13.69
C PHE A 31 -3.53 -15.82 -14.35
N ASN A 32 -2.94 -14.97 -13.54
CA ASN A 32 -2.08 -13.89 -13.97
C ASN A 32 -0.79 -13.89 -13.16
N LEU A 33 0.35 -13.98 -13.83
CA LEU A 33 1.65 -14.03 -13.18
C LEU A 33 1.93 -12.81 -12.30
N PHE A 34 1.57 -11.62 -12.77
CA PHE A 34 1.84 -10.38 -12.04
C PHE A 34 0.94 -10.18 -10.84
N GLU A 35 -0.30 -10.70 -10.89
CA GLU A 35 -1.17 -10.78 -9.71
C GLU A 35 -0.57 -11.74 -8.66
N ALA A 36 -0.11 -12.92 -9.11
CA ALA A 36 0.46 -13.94 -8.23
C ALA A 36 1.72 -13.47 -7.47
N ILE A 37 2.47 -12.52 -8.04
CA ILE A 37 3.65 -11.92 -7.38
C ILE A 37 3.33 -10.58 -6.68
N GLY A 38 2.05 -10.25 -6.51
CA GLY A 38 1.60 -9.05 -5.78
C GLY A 38 2.02 -7.74 -6.46
N MET A 39 1.85 -7.62 -7.80
CA MET A 39 2.26 -6.42 -8.53
C MET A 39 1.17 -5.35 -8.60
N VAL A 40 -0.10 -5.72 -8.44
CA VAL A 40 -1.29 -4.95 -8.82
C VAL A 40 -1.23 -3.45 -8.48
N ARG A 41 -0.79 -3.08 -7.28
CA ARG A 41 -0.74 -1.68 -6.82
C ARG A 41 0.66 -1.18 -6.49
N GLN A 42 1.70 -1.91 -6.91
CA GLN A 42 3.09 -1.58 -6.56
C GLN A 42 3.79 -0.81 -7.70
N GLU A 43 3.82 0.52 -7.62
CA GLU A 43 4.43 1.43 -8.58
C GLU A 43 5.85 1.00 -9.00
N ILE A 44 6.67 0.59 -8.03
CA ILE A 44 8.03 0.10 -8.27
C ILE A 44 8.04 -1.13 -9.20
N LYS A 45 7.12 -2.07 -9.03
CA LYS A 45 7.04 -3.27 -9.88
C LYS A 45 6.53 -2.93 -11.28
N HIS A 46 5.58 -2.01 -11.39
CA HIS A 46 5.14 -1.49 -12.68
C HIS A 46 6.29 -0.80 -13.41
N SER A 47 7.03 0.06 -12.74
CA SER A 47 8.21 0.72 -13.30
C SER A 47 9.29 -0.28 -13.73
N ASN A 48 9.45 -1.42 -13.02
CA ASN A 48 10.35 -2.51 -13.44
C ASN A 48 9.96 -3.09 -14.80
N PHE A 49 8.68 -3.41 -14.98
CA PHE A 49 8.23 -4.05 -16.21
C PHE A 49 8.19 -3.05 -17.37
N ILE A 50 7.80 -1.80 -17.12
CA ILE A 50 7.86 -0.73 -18.12
C ILE A 50 9.32 -0.47 -18.54
N LYS A 51 10.26 -0.42 -17.57
CA LYS A 51 11.71 -0.34 -17.86
C LYS A 51 12.15 -1.45 -18.79
N PHE A 52 11.78 -2.69 -18.47
CA PHE A 52 12.11 -3.84 -19.31
C PHE A 52 11.62 -3.67 -20.74
N LEU A 53 10.41 -3.13 -20.97
CA LEU A 53 9.87 -2.92 -22.32
C LEU A 53 10.51 -1.74 -23.06
N LEU A 54 10.92 -0.69 -22.33
CA LEU A 54 11.50 0.53 -22.88
C LEU A 54 12.97 0.39 -23.25
N ASP A 55 13.71 -0.52 -22.60
CA ASP A 55 15.15 -0.68 -22.76
C ASP A 55 15.48 -1.53 -24.02
N PRO A 56 16.06 -0.93 -25.08
CA PRO A 56 16.31 -1.63 -26.32
C PRO A 56 17.29 -2.81 -26.20
N SER A 57 18.12 -2.81 -25.16
CA SER A 57 19.14 -3.84 -24.90
C SER A 57 18.58 -5.09 -24.20
N GLU A 58 17.34 -5.04 -23.74
CA GLU A 58 16.72 -6.14 -23.01
C GLU A 58 16.35 -7.33 -23.91
N LYS A 59 16.16 -8.48 -23.27
CA LYS A 59 15.99 -9.78 -23.97
C LYS A 59 14.63 -9.96 -24.67
N HIS A 60 13.74 -8.95 -24.62
CA HIS A 60 12.44 -9.00 -25.31
C HIS A 60 12.57 -8.94 -26.86
N ARG A 61 13.73 -8.56 -27.40
CA ARG A 61 14.01 -8.49 -28.85
C ARG A 61 13.13 -7.50 -29.63
N LEU A 62 12.54 -6.52 -28.96
CA LEU A 62 11.78 -5.45 -29.59
C LEU A 62 12.68 -4.32 -30.10
N GLY A 63 13.95 -4.28 -29.65
CA GLY A 63 14.81 -3.13 -29.88
C GLY A 63 14.16 -1.87 -29.33
N ASP A 64 14.19 -0.79 -30.07
CA ASP A 64 13.64 0.51 -29.69
C ASP A 64 12.14 0.70 -30.06
N LEU A 65 11.47 -0.33 -30.56
CA LEU A 65 10.10 -0.22 -31.09
C LEU A 65 9.10 0.26 -30.03
N PHE A 66 9.14 -0.32 -28.81
CA PHE A 66 8.19 0.06 -27.78
C PHE A 66 8.44 1.49 -27.29
N LEU A 67 9.71 1.88 -27.11
CA LEU A 67 10.11 3.24 -26.79
C LEU A 67 9.60 4.25 -27.81
N LYS A 68 9.83 4.00 -29.10
CA LYS A 68 9.34 4.86 -30.18
C LYS A 68 7.82 5.01 -30.17
N LYS A 69 7.09 3.89 -30.07
CA LYS A 69 5.62 3.91 -30.04
C LYS A 69 5.11 4.72 -28.83
N LEU A 70 5.72 4.57 -27.66
CA LEU A 70 5.35 5.33 -26.48
C LEU A 70 5.61 6.83 -26.69
N LEU A 71 6.79 7.21 -27.16
CA LEU A 71 7.10 8.61 -27.42
C LEU A 71 6.17 9.22 -28.48
N VAL A 72 5.92 8.53 -29.59
CA VAL A 72 4.99 9.00 -30.64
C VAL A 72 3.59 9.20 -30.08
N SER A 73 3.10 8.29 -29.23
CA SER A 73 1.75 8.39 -28.67
C SER A 73 1.58 9.59 -27.75
N VAL A 74 2.64 9.98 -27.03
CA VAL A 74 2.62 11.11 -26.10
C VAL A 74 2.81 12.43 -26.85
N LEU A 75 3.72 12.48 -27.83
CA LEU A 75 4.06 13.67 -28.58
C LEU A 75 2.99 14.07 -29.60
N GLY A 76 2.25 13.11 -30.16
CA GLY A 76 1.22 13.37 -31.16
C GLY A 76 0.05 14.23 -30.69
N ASN A 77 -0.08 14.45 -29.38
CA ASN A 77 -1.13 15.23 -28.74
C ASN A 77 -0.68 16.61 -28.25
N SER A 78 0.52 17.08 -28.61
CA SER A 78 1.14 18.27 -28.01
C SER A 78 1.78 19.16 -29.05
N GLU A 79 1.44 20.46 -29.06
CA GLU A 79 1.95 21.43 -30.05
C GLU A 79 3.25 22.16 -29.59
N ASP A 80 3.62 22.12 -28.31
CA ASP A 80 4.71 22.94 -27.71
C ASP A 80 5.96 22.14 -27.29
N ILE A 81 6.34 21.07 -28.01
CA ILE A 81 7.44 20.21 -27.59
C ILE A 81 8.62 20.29 -28.57
N PRO A 82 9.88 20.25 -28.05
CA PRO A 82 11.08 20.37 -28.86
C PRO A 82 11.39 19.15 -29.74
N LEU A 83 10.51 18.16 -29.77
CA LEU A 83 10.69 16.90 -30.51
C LEU A 83 9.41 16.57 -31.30
N ASP A 84 9.53 16.43 -32.62
CA ASP A 84 8.41 16.04 -33.48
C ASP A 84 8.23 14.51 -33.47
N SER A 85 6.98 14.05 -33.49
CA SER A 85 6.63 12.63 -33.60
C SER A 85 7.22 11.95 -34.84
N LEU A 86 7.35 12.68 -35.97
CA LEU A 86 8.03 12.21 -37.17
C LEU A 86 9.54 12.02 -36.93
N GLU A 87 10.19 12.96 -36.27
CA GLU A 87 11.62 12.87 -35.91
C GLU A 87 11.85 11.61 -35.06
N VAL A 88 11.00 11.35 -34.05
CA VAL A 88 11.08 10.12 -33.23
C VAL A 88 10.91 8.87 -34.06
N SER A 89 9.97 8.84 -34.99
CA SER A 89 9.67 7.64 -35.78
C SER A 89 10.82 7.20 -36.68
N VAL A 90 11.64 8.16 -37.17
CA VAL A 90 12.78 7.88 -38.07
C VAL A 90 14.12 7.78 -37.31
N SER A 91 14.21 8.29 -36.09
CA SER A 91 15.42 8.21 -35.27
C SER A 91 15.72 6.78 -34.82
N ASN A 92 16.97 6.49 -34.50
CA ASN A 92 17.41 5.22 -33.94
C ASN A 92 17.72 5.40 -32.44
N PHE A 93 16.93 4.74 -31.57
CA PHE A 93 17.12 4.76 -30.13
C PHE A 93 17.75 3.46 -29.60
N SER A 94 18.45 2.69 -30.43
CA SER A 94 19.09 1.44 -29.99
C SER A 94 20.20 1.64 -28.94
N ASP A 95 20.69 2.88 -28.79
CA ASP A 95 21.66 3.30 -27.77
C ASP A 95 21.01 3.79 -26.48
N ALA A 96 19.68 3.79 -26.40
CA ALA A 96 18.99 4.31 -25.22
C ALA A 96 19.26 3.46 -23.98
N GLU A 97 19.65 4.14 -22.91
CA GLU A 97 19.79 3.56 -21.58
C GLU A 97 18.56 3.90 -20.75
N VAL A 98 17.97 2.91 -20.09
CA VAL A 98 16.82 3.11 -19.21
C VAL A 98 17.22 2.85 -17.75
N ARG A 99 17.18 3.90 -16.94
CA ARG A 99 17.57 3.88 -15.52
C ARG A 99 16.34 4.00 -14.63
N ARG A 100 16.32 3.26 -13.53
CA ARG A 100 15.29 3.34 -12.48
C ARG A 100 15.83 4.05 -11.26
N GLU A 101 14.91 4.72 -10.53
CA GLU A 101 15.22 5.37 -9.25
C GLU A 101 16.45 6.31 -9.34
N TRP A 102 16.75 6.79 -10.54
CA TRP A 102 17.86 7.70 -10.70
C TRP A 102 17.51 9.07 -10.12
N ARG A 103 18.18 9.43 -9.02
CA ARG A 103 17.89 10.65 -8.22
C ARG A 103 16.42 10.76 -7.81
N ASN A 104 15.81 9.65 -7.44
CA ASN A 104 14.39 9.46 -7.08
C ASN A 104 13.40 9.61 -8.25
N ILE A 105 13.85 9.69 -9.48
CA ILE A 105 13.01 9.63 -10.68
C ILE A 105 12.70 8.18 -10.98
N ASP A 106 11.43 7.83 -11.14
CA ASP A 106 11.00 6.45 -11.36
C ASP A 106 11.65 5.81 -12.58
N LEU A 107 11.62 6.51 -13.73
CA LEU A 107 12.25 6.07 -14.96
C LEU A 107 12.92 7.25 -15.68
N LEU A 108 14.18 7.08 -16.04
CA LEU A 108 14.92 7.98 -16.90
C LEU A 108 15.44 7.24 -18.11
N ILE A 109 15.16 7.75 -19.30
CA ILE A 109 15.60 7.23 -20.59
C ILE A 109 16.57 8.23 -21.19
N TYR A 110 17.79 7.81 -21.50
CA TYR A 110 18.82 8.66 -22.09
C TYR A 110 19.36 8.05 -23.37
N SER A 111 19.30 8.78 -24.48
CA SER A 111 19.90 8.40 -25.76
C SER A 111 20.98 9.41 -26.14
N PRO A 112 22.25 9.05 -25.97
CA PRO A 112 23.38 9.93 -26.31
C PRO A 112 23.41 10.36 -27.77
N SER A 113 23.19 9.43 -28.70
CA SER A 113 23.26 9.70 -30.15
C SER A 113 22.18 10.68 -30.63
N ASN A 114 21.05 10.72 -29.93
CA ASN A 114 19.94 11.62 -30.25
C ASN A 114 19.95 12.91 -29.40
N HIS A 115 20.93 13.08 -28.52
CA HIS A 115 20.92 14.17 -27.50
C HIS A 115 19.55 14.29 -26.85
N PHE A 116 19.00 13.17 -26.33
CA PHE A 116 17.64 13.06 -25.88
C PHE A 116 17.57 12.47 -24.47
N VAL A 117 16.72 13.03 -23.63
CA VAL A 117 16.35 12.47 -22.33
C VAL A 117 14.84 12.50 -22.14
N CYS A 118 14.29 11.41 -21.65
CA CYS A 118 12.89 11.32 -21.25
C CYS A 118 12.78 10.88 -19.80
N THR A 119 11.92 11.54 -19.06
CA THR A 119 11.66 11.26 -17.64
C THR A 119 10.21 10.82 -17.49
N ILE A 120 9.96 9.72 -16.82
CA ILE A 120 8.61 9.23 -16.53
C ILE A 120 8.43 9.14 -15.02
N GLU A 121 7.44 9.85 -14.49
CA GLU A 121 6.94 9.69 -13.14
C GLU A 121 5.69 8.81 -13.19
N ASN A 122 5.69 7.74 -12.38
CA ASN A 122 4.67 6.70 -12.38
C ASN A 122 3.81 6.74 -11.12
N LYS A 123 2.50 6.88 -11.27
CA LYS A 123 1.52 6.90 -10.18
C LYS A 123 0.39 5.91 -10.44
N VAL A 124 0.25 4.95 -9.53
CA VAL A 124 -0.86 3.98 -9.58
C VAL A 124 -1.98 4.38 -8.61
N ASP A 125 -1.68 4.45 -7.31
CA ASP A 125 -2.66 4.83 -6.28
C ASP A 125 -2.21 6.03 -5.44
N SER A 126 -1.00 6.53 -5.66
CA SER A 126 -0.47 7.69 -4.97
C SER A 126 -0.79 8.98 -5.74
N SER A 127 -0.76 10.10 -5.04
CA SER A 127 -0.85 11.43 -5.63
C SER A 127 0.53 12.03 -5.85
N GLU A 128 0.58 13.06 -6.69
CA GLU A 128 1.77 13.87 -6.89
C GLU A 128 2.26 14.48 -5.56
N GLY A 129 3.56 14.36 -5.29
CA GLY A 129 4.19 14.99 -4.13
C GLY A 129 4.36 16.50 -4.33
N LEU A 130 4.31 17.27 -3.25
CA LEU A 130 4.49 18.71 -3.30
C LEU A 130 5.85 19.06 -3.95
N ASN A 131 5.83 19.81 -5.05
CA ASN A 131 7.00 20.23 -5.85
C ASN A 131 7.84 19.06 -6.42
N GLN A 132 7.36 17.83 -6.42
CA GLN A 132 8.11 16.67 -6.88
C GLN A 132 8.56 16.83 -8.34
N LEU A 133 7.64 17.15 -9.23
CA LEU A 133 7.91 17.26 -10.66
C LEU A 133 8.86 18.40 -10.98
N ILE A 134 8.75 19.54 -10.28
CA ILE A 134 9.64 20.69 -10.42
C ILE A 134 11.08 20.32 -10.03
N THR A 135 11.23 19.60 -8.91
CA THR A 135 12.56 19.12 -8.46
C THR A 135 13.21 18.18 -9.49
N TYR A 136 12.42 17.32 -10.12
CA TYR A 136 12.94 16.42 -11.15
C TYR A 136 13.35 17.18 -12.42
N GLU A 137 12.57 18.16 -12.84
CA GLU A 137 12.96 19.04 -13.95
C GLU A 137 14.29 19.73 -13.69
N GLU A 138 14.46 20.37 -12.54
CA GLU A 138 15.70 21.07 -12.18
C GLU A 138 16.92 20.13 -12.23
N VAL A 139 16.77 18.90 -11.74
CA VAL A 139 17.82 17.89 -11.78
C VAL A 139 18.14 17.49 -13.21
N VAL A 140 17.14 17.22 -14.04
CA VAL A 140 17.33 16.82 -15.45
C VAL A 140 17.87 17.97 -16.29
N GLU A 141 17.40 19.20 -16.09
CA GLU A 141 17.92 20.40 -16.78
C GLU A 141 19.42 20.60 -16.51
N LYS A 142 19.83 20.40 -15.28
CA LYS A 142 21.25 20.54 -14.88
C LYS A 142 22.14 19.43 -15.44
N GLU A 143 21.70 18.19 -15.35
CA GLU A 143 22.54 17.03 -15.70
C GLU A 143 22.57 16.74 -17.21
N PHE A 144 21.53 17.15 -17.94
CA PHE A 144 21.36 16.93 -19.39
C PHE A 144 21.13 18.25 -20.14
N SER A 145 21.95 19.28 -19.87
CA SER A 145 21.79 20.63 -20.43
C SER A 145 21.65 20.63 -21.95
N ASP A 146 22.39 19.77 -22.65
CA ASP A 146 22.51 19.75 -24.10
C ASP A 146 21.51 18.78 -24.79
N CYS A 147 20.60 18.20 -24.00
CA CYS A 147 19.62 17.24 -24.51
C CYS A 147 18.25 17.88 -24.75
N LYS A 148 17.53 17.37 -25.76
CA LYS A 148 16.08 17.54 -25.88
C LYS A 148 15.40 16.78 -24.74
N LYS A 149 14.43 17.39 -24.07
CA LYS A 149 13.82 16.84 -22.87
C LYS A 149 12.33 16.57 -23.06
N VAL A 150 11.88 15.41 -22.61
CA VAL A 150 10.46 15.04 -22.53
C VAL A 150 10.15 14.55 -21.12
N PHE A 151 9.07 15.09 -20.53
CA PHE A 151 8.60 14.70 -19.21
C PHE A 151 7.22 14.06 -19.35
N ILE A 152 7.03 12.88 -18.77
CA ILE A 152 5.82 12.08 -18.87
C ILE A 152 5.29 11.81 -17.46
N TYR A 153 4.02 12.09 -17.25
CA TYR A 153 3.28 11.75 -16.04
C TYR A 153 2.32 10.61 -16.33
N LEU A 154 2.73 9.41 -15.90
CA LEU A 154 1.96 8.17 -16.10
C LEU A 154 1.03 7.94 -14.92
N THR A 155 -0.27 7.90 -15.19
CA THR A 155 -1.31 7.63 -14.19
C THR A 155 -2.32 6.62 -14.73
N LYS A 156 -3.20 6.07 -13.86
CA LYS A 156 -4.25 5.14 -14.29
C LYS A 156 -5.06 5.70 -15.45
N GLU A 157 -5.61 6.89 -15.26
CA GLU A 157 -6.57 7.52 -16.16
C GLU A 157 -5.90 8.51 -17.15
N GLY A 158 -4.61 8.79 -17.02
CA GLY A 158 -3.94 9.85 -17.79
C GLY A 158 -4.26 11.26 -17.27
N PHE A 159 -4.37 11.43 -15.95
CA PHE A 159 -4.59 12.74 -15.37
C PHE A 159 -3.46 13.71 -15.70
N THR A 160 -3.82 14.98 -15.83
CA THR A 160 -2.86 16.05 -16.05
C THR A 160 -2.03 16.29 -14.80
N ALA A 161 -0.73 16.44 -14.98
CA ALA A 161 0.18 16.86 -13.92
C ALA A 161 -0.08 18.31 -13.48
N SER A 162 0.35 18.67 -12.28
CA SER A 162 0.30 20.07 -11.81
C SER A 162 1.18 21.01 -12.65
N ASN A 163 2.22 20.45 -13.28
CA ASN A 163 3.12 21.18 -14.16
C ASN A 163 2.84 20.82 -15.64
N THR A 164 2.53 21.84 -16.45
CA THR A 164 2.13 21.70 -17.87
C THR A 164 3.23 21.15 -18.80
N ARG A 165 4.50 21.17 -18.37
CA ARG A 165 5.60 20.52 -19.13
C ARG A 165 5.52 18.99 -19.11
N TRP A 166 4.78 18.41 -18.15
CA TRP A 166 4.62 16.96 -18.03
C TRP A 166 3.44 16.48 -18.85
N LEU A 167 3.75 15.67 -19.84
CA LEU A 167 2.77 15.08 -20.75
C LEU A 167 2.03 13.95 -20.06
N SER A 168 0.72 13.96 -20.16
CA SER A 168 -0.11 12.92 -19.57
C SER A 168 -0.03 11.63 -20.37
N LEU A 169 0.13 10.51 -19.67
CA LEU A 169 0.06 9.17 -20.22
C LEU A 169 -0.83 8.31 -19.34
N SER A 170 -1.73 7.53 -19.93
CA SER A 170 -2.57 6.58 -19.18
C SER A 170 -2.03 5.15 -19.26
N TYR A 171 -2.32 4.35 -18.23
CA TYR A 171 -2.08 2.91 -18.30
C TYR A 171 -2.91 2.23 -19.40
N VAL A 172 -4.08 2.78 -19.75
CA VAL A 172 -4.85 2.32 -20.91
C VAL A 172 -4.02 2.41 -22.17
N THR A 173 -3.42 3.58 -22.44
CA THR A 173 -2.53 3.79 -23.58
C THR A 173 -1.33 2.83 -23.57
N VAL A 174 -0.73 2.60 -22.40
CA VAL A 174 0.37 1.64 -22.25
C VAL A 174 -0.09 0.22 -22.62
N ALA A 175 -1.26 -0.22 -22.16
CA ALA A 175 -1.82 -1.53 -22.51
C ALA A 175 -2.07 -1.67 -24.02
N ASP A 176 -2.66 -0.64 -24.65
CA ASP A 176 -2.94 -0.64 -26.10
C ASP A 176 -1.65 -0.67 -26.93
N LEU A 177 -0.62 0.06 -26.50
CA LEU A 177 0.71 0.02 -27.14
C LEU A 177 1.34 -1.37 -27.02
N ILE A 178 1.28 -2.00 -25.86
CA ILE A 178 1.79 -3.36 -25.65
C ILE A 178 1.06 -4.35 -26.57
N GLU A 179 -0.27 -4.30 -26.65
CA GLU A 179 -1.02 -5.15 -27.58
C GLU A 179 -0.67 -4.91 -29.04
N SER A 180 -0.54 -3.65 -29.44
CA SER A 180 -0.09 -3.28 -30.79
C SER A 180 1.26 -3.91 -31.13
N VAL A 181 2.23 -3.83 -30.21
CA VAL A 181 3.56 -4.43 -30.37
C VAL A 181 3.50 -5.95 -30.37
N CYS A 182 2.70 -6.58 -29.51
CA CYS A 182 2.49 -8.03 -29.49
C CYS A 182 1.95 -8.54 -30.83
N ASN A 183 0.99 -7.84 -31.42
CA ASN A 183 0.40 -8.20 -32.71
C ASN A 183 1.38 -8.00 -33.86
N GLU A 184 2.10 -6.87 -33.88
CA GLU A 184 3.07 -6.54 -34.94
C GLU A 184 4.27 -7.49 -34.95
N ARG A 185 4.73 -7.90 -33.78
CA ARG A 185 5.96 -8.69 -33.60
C ARG A 185 5.71 -10.13 -33.17
N ARG A 186 4.49 -10.65 -33.34
CA ARG A 186 4.10 -11.99 -32.92
C ARG A 186 5.03 -13.10 -33.43
N SER A 187 5.55 -12.98 -34.65
CA SER A 187 6.46 -13.96 -35.26
C SER A 187 7.90 -13.91 -34.70
N ILE A 188 8.30 -12.83 -34.05
CA ILE A 188 9.66 -12.60 -33.55
C ILE A 188 9.74 -12.81 -32.06
N LEU A 189 8.66 -12.50 -31.31
CA LEU A 189 8.57 -12.66 -29.87
C LEU A 189 8.61 -14.14 -29.49
N SER A 190 9.44 -14.46 -28.48
CA SER A 190 9.35 -15.78 -27.83
C SER A 190 8.00 -15.89 -27.11
N GLU A 191 7.53 -17.14 -26.94
CA GLU A 191 6.25 -17.38 -26.25
C GLU A 191 6.24 -16.80 -24.83
N ASP A 192 7.35 -16.93 -24.10
CA ASP A 192 7.49 -16.40 -22.73
C ASP A 192 7.29 -14.87 -22.67
N ILE A 193 7.92 -14.14 -23.60
CA ILE A 193 7.78 -12.68 -23.70
C ILE A 193 6.35 -12.31 -24.07
N HIS A 194 5.78 -12.98 -25.08
CA HIS A 194 4.42 -12.73 -25.51
C HIS A 194 3.40 -12.98 -24.40
N VAL A 195 3.52 -14.09 -23.66
CA VAL A 195 2.66 -14.43 -22.52
C VAL A 195 2.83 -13.42 -21.40
N SER A 196 4.07 -13.02 -21.09
CA SER A 196 4.32 -11.99 -20.06
C SER A 196 3.69 -10.64 -20.42
N MET A 197 3.85 -10.18 -21.66
CA MET A 197 3.23 -8.94 -22.12
C MET A 197 1.70 -9.01 -22.04
N ARG A 198 1.10 -10.14 -22.43
CA ARG A 198 -0.35 -10.35 -22.30
C ARG A 198 -0.82 -10.33 -20.84
N HIS A 199 -0.12 -11.01 -19.95
CA HIS A 199 -0.44 -10.99 -18.53
C HIS A 199 -0.39 -9.57 -17.96
N TYR A 200 0.57 -8.74 -18.42
CA TYR A 200 0.64 -7.35 -17.97
C TYR A 200 -0.52 -6.51 -18.50
N VAL A 201 -0.91 -6.68 -19.75
CA VAL A 201 -2.10 -6.04 -20.31
C VAL A 201 -3.36 -6.47 -19.54
N ASP A 202 -3.51 -7.77 -19.28
CA ASP A 202 -4.65 -8.31 -18.52
C ASP A 202 -4.69 -7.71 -17.10
N LEU A 203 -3.53 -7.57 -16.43
CA LEU A 203 -3.45 -6.93 -15.12
C LEU A 203 -3.91 -5.47 -15.17
N ILE A 204 -3.40 -4.69 -16.14
CA ILE A 204 -3.81 -3.29 -16.31
C ILE A 204 -5.33 -3.20 -16.53
N ARG A 205 -5.87 -4.00 -17.44
CA ARG A 205 -7.29 -3.97 -17.77
C ARG A 205 -8.21 -4.41 -16.64
N ARG A 206 -7.75 -5.33 -15.80
CA ARG A 206 -8.54 -5.79 -14.64
C ARG A 206 -8.54 -4.80 -13.48
N HIS A 207 -7.40 -4.16 -13.20
CA HIS A 207 -7.18 -3.47 -11.93
C HIS A 207 -6.91 -1.97 -12.04
N LEU A 208 -6.41 -1.50 -13.18
CA LEU A 208 -6.00 -0.11 -13.35
C LEU A 208 -6.95 0.69 -14.26
N MET A 209 -7.97 0.06 -14.84
CA MET A 209 -8.95 0.74 -15.70
C MET A 209 -10.29 0.86 -14.98
N SER A 210 -10.79 2.08 -14.85
CA SER A 210 -12.12 2.36 -14.28
C SER A 210 -13.27 1.91 -15.17
N GLU A 211 -13.08 1.85 -16.49
CA GLU A 211 -14.07 1.43 -17.50
C GLU A 211 -13.74 0.04 -18.09
N SER A 212 -13.21 -0.87 -17.28
CA SER A 212 -12.99 -2.24 -17.73
C SER A 212 -14.32 -2.99 -17.91
N ASP A 213 -14.33 -3.99 -18.80
CA ASP A 213 -15.45 -4.96 -18.93
C ASP A 213 -15.87 -5.54 -17.57
N ILE A 214 -14.91 -5.68 -16.65
CA ILE A 214 -15.15 -6.17 -15.29
C ILE A 214 -15.91 -5.11 -14.48
N ALA A 215 -15.50 -3.85 -14.56
CA ALA A 215 -16.17 -2.76 -13.85
C ALA A 215 -17.61 -2.56 -14.37
N GLU A 216 -17.82 -2.66 -15.68
CA GLU A 216 -19.17 -2.61 -16.26
C GLU A 216 -20.01 -3.79 -15.79
N LEU A 217 -19.47 -5.00 -15.82
CA LEU A 217 -20.12 -6.21 -15.35
C LEU A 217 -20.44 -6.12 -13.84
N CYS A 218 -19.52 -5.63 -13.04
CA CYS A 218 -19.74 -5.38 -11.60
C CYS A 218 -20.88 -4.36 -11.37
N ARG A 219 -20.89 -3.24 -12.13
CA ARG A 219 -21.99 -2.25 -12.05
C ARG A 219 -23.34 -2.86 -12.44
N LYS A 220 -23.37 -3.70 -13.47
CA LYS A 220 -24.56 -4.42 -13.90
C LYS A 220 -25.07 -5.36 -12.82
N ILE A 221 -24.19 -6.22 -12.27
CA ILE A 221 -24.49 -7.16 -11.17
C ILE A 221 -25.01 -6.38 -9.95
N TYR A 222 -24.32 -5.31 -9.55
CA TYR A 222 -24.75 -4.49 -8.42
C TYR A 222 -26.12 -3.89 -8.62
N LYS A 223 -26.41 -3.33 -9.81
CA LYS A 223 -27.71 -2.75 -10.13
C LYS A 223 -28.84 -3.78 -10.07
N GLN A 224 -28.61 -5.01 -10.53
CA GLN A 224 -29.59 -6.09 -10.56
C GLN A 224 -29.80 -6.75 -9.19
N HIS A 225 -28.74 -6.87 -8.40
CA HIS A 225 -28.69 -7.65 -7.16
C HIS A 225 -28.33 -6.81 -5.92
N ARG A 226 -28.61 -5.50 -5.97
CA ARG A 226 -28.22 -4.55 -4.92
C ARG A 226 -28.58 -5.04 -3.51
N GLN A 227 -29.81 -5.53 -3.32
CA GLN A 227 -30.27 -6.00 -2.00
C GLN A 227 -29.47 -7.20 -1.47
N ALA A 228 -29.09 -8.14 -2.34
CA ALA A 228 -28.27 -9.28 -1.96
C ALA A 228 -26.85 -8.82 -1.55
N ILE A 229 -26.26 -7.93 -2.35
CA ILE A 229 -24.91 -7.42 -2.10
C ILE A 229 -24.86 -6.60 -0.81
N GLU A 230 -25.85 -5.74 -0.58
CA GLU A 230 -25.95 -4.97 0.67
C GLU A 230 -26.15 -5.89 1.88
N LEU A 231 -26.94 -6.96 1.74
CA LEU A 231 -27.13 -7.96 2.79
C LEU A 231 -25.83 -8.72 3.11
N ILE A 232 -25.08 -9.14 2.09
CA ILE A 232 -23.77 -9.78 2.25
C ILE A 232 -22.81 -8.82 2.94
N TYR A 233 -22.78 -7.55 2.52
CA TYR A 233 -21.92 -6.53 3.09
C TYR A 233 -22.27 -6.23 4.56
N GLU A 234 -23.56 -6.20 4.91
CA GLU A 234 -24.07 -6.03 6.28
C GLU A 234 -23.61 -7.17 7.20
N HIS A 235 -23.60 -8.42 6.69
CA HIS A 235 -23.22 -9.61 7.44
C HIS A 235 -21.79 -10.10 7.18
N ARG A 236 -20.96 -9.27 6.55
CA ARG A 236 -19.53 -9.61 6.37
C ARG A 236 -18.85 -9.78 7.73
N PRO A 237 -17.94 -10.74 7.88
CA PRO A 237 -17.14 -10.88 9.10
C PRO A 237 -16.46 -9.55 9.47
N ASP A 238 -16.58 -9.12 10.71
CA ASP A 238 -15.79 -7.98 11.21
C ASP A 238 -14.47 -8.51 11.76
N LEU A 239 -13.44 -8.51 10.92
CA LEU A 239 -12.09 -8.96 11.30
C LEU A 239 -11.57 -8.32 12.59
N ARG A 240 -12.08 -7.12 12.96
CA ARG A 240 -11.68 -6.49 14.23
C ARG A 240 -12.15 -7.29 15.44
N VAL A 241 -13.35 -7.88 15.37
CA VAL A 241 -13.89 -8.72 16.45
C VAL A 241 -13.00 -9.95 16.63
N GLU A 242 -12.74 -10.64 15.52
CA GLU A 242 -11.96 -11.88 15.50
C GLU A 242 -10.48 -11.65 15.89
N ILE A 243 -9.89 -10.53 15.44
CA ILE A 243 -8.54 -10.11 15.86
C ILE A 243 -8.51 -9.74 17.35
N ALA A 244 -9.52 -9.03 17.84
CA ALA A 244 -9.59 -8.67 19.27
C ALA A 244 -9.70 -9.89 20.15
N GLU A 245 -10.57 -10.84 19.81
CA GLU A 245 -10.71 -12.13 20.52
C GLU A 245 -9.40 -12.92 20.52
N PHE A 246 -8.73 -13.00 19.38
CA PHE A 246 -7.43 -13.66 19.25
C PHE A 246 -6.35 -13.00 20.13
N ILE A 247 -6.27 -11.67 20.16
CA ILE A 247 -5.33 -10.93 21.02
C ILE A 247 -5.65 -11.16 22.50
N GLU A 248 -6.92 -11.15 22.88
CA GLU A 248 -7.33 -11.42 24.27
C GLU A 248 -6.92 -12.83 24.69
N GLU A 249 -7.06 -13.84 23.80
CA GLU A 249 -6.57 -15.17 24.09
C GLU A 249 -5.04 -15.22 24.25
N LEU A 250 -4.28 -14.51 23.40
CA LEU A 250 -2.82 -14.44 23.54
C LEU A 250 -2.42 -13.84 24.89
N ILE A 251 -3.03 -12.72 25.29
CA ILE A 251 -2.78 -12.10 26.58
C ILE A 251 -3.13 -13.07 27.72
N LYS A 252 -4.29 -13.75 27.66
CA LYS A 252 -4.73 -14.71 28.66
C LYS A 252 -3.79 -15.93 28.78
N LYS A 253 -3.31 -16.46 27.67
CA LYS A 253 -2.34 -17.58 27.64
C LYS A 253 -1.02 -17.19 28.30
N CYS A 254 -0.56 -15.95 28.07
CA CYS A 254 0.68 -15.43 28.64
C CYS A 254 0.52 -14.86 30.07
N ALA A 255 -0.72 -14.61 30.53
CA ALA A 255 -0.99 -13.90 31.78
C ALA A 255 -0.34 -14.57 33.02
N GLN A 256 -0.33 -15.91 33.08
CA GLN A 256 0.25 -16.64 34.20
C GLN A 256 1.80 -16.68 34.12
N GLN A 257 2.36 -16.92 32.95
CA GLN A 257 3.81 -17.08 32.75
C GLN A 257 4.55 -15.73 32.79
N GLU A 258 3.94 -14.72 32.19
CA GLU A 258 4.53 -13.39 31.99
C GLU A 258 3.98 -12.34 32.97
N HIS A 259 3.15 -12.76 33.95
CA HIS A 259 2.54 -11.86 34.94
C HIS A 259 1.88 -10.63 34.32
N LEU A 260 1.10 -10.84 33.25
CA LEU A 260 0.31 -9.79 32.62
C LEU A 260 -1.10 -9.73 33.20
N GLU A 261 -1.63 -8.53 33.30
CA GLU A 261 -2.99 -8.31 33.73
C GLU A 261 -3.76 -7.46 32.73
N LYS A 262 -4.90 -7.98 32.27
CA LYS A 262 -5.80 -7.27 31.35
C LYS A 262 -6.41 -6.07 32.07
N ASP A 263 -6.60 -4.99 31.31
CA ASP A 263 -7.28 -3.78 31.75
C ASP A 263 -8.58 -3.53 30.99
N ASP A 264 -9.30 -2.44 31.26
CA ASP A 264 -10.51 -2.07 30.54
C ASP A 264 -10.27 -2.09 29.04
N SER A 265 -10.98 -2.96 28.33
CA SER A 265 -10.77 -3.24 26.92
C SER A 265 -12.08 -3.19 26.13
N THR A 266 -11.97 -2.86 24.87
CA THR A 266 -13.03 -2.95 23.86
C THR A 266 -12.45 -3.62 22.62
N GLN A 267 -13.26 -3.90 21.60
CA GLN A 267 -12.76 -4.44 20.33
C GLN A 267 -11.72 -3.52 19.64
N ARG A 268 -11.77 -2.23 19.91
CA ARG A 268 -10.86 -1.22 19.35
C ARG A 268 -9.58 -1.04 20.17
N TRP A 269 -9.68 -1.16 21.49
CA TRP A 269 -8.56 -0.98 22.41
C TRP A 269 -8.48 -2.17 23.36
N ILE A 270 -7.47 -3.02 23.20
CA ILE A 270 -7.21 -4.14 24.12
C ILE A 270 -6.02 -3.77 24.98
N ARG A 271 -6.26 -3.58 26.28
CA ARG A 271 -5.30 -3.04 27.24
C ARG A 271 -4.80 -4.07 28.23
N PHE A 272 -3.53 -3.95 28.58
CA PHE A 272 -2.90 -4.78 29.60
C PHE A 272 -1.68 -4.09 30.21
N ALA A 273 -1.23 -4.59 31.35
CA ALA A 273 -0.01 -4.16 32.00
C ALA A 273 0.72 -5.34 32.65
N PRO A 274 2.04 -5.27 32.82
CA PRO A 274 2.76 -6.14 33.75
C PRO A 274 2.26 -5.92 35.19
N LYS A 275 1.96 -6.99 35.91
CA LYS A 275 1.40 -6.92 37.28
C LYS A 275 2.33 -6.24 38.28
N GLU A 276 3.64 -6.44 38.11
CA GLU A 276 4.64 -5.78 38.97
C GLU A 276 4.68 -4.26 38.85
N TRP A 277 4.09 -3.68 37.80
CA TRP A 277 3.96 -2.22 37.71
C TRP A 277 2.95 -1.67 38.70
N ASP A 278 1.99 -2.49 39.16
CA ASP A 278 0.99 -2.07 40.19
C ASP A 278 1.59 -1.74 41.55
N ASP A 279 2.83 -2.22 41.82
CA ASP A 279 3.59 -1.92 43.01
C ASP A 279 4.32 -0.55 42.93
N LEU A 280 4.37 0.06 41.74
CA LEU A 280 4.98 1.37 41.56
C LEU A 280 4.03 2.48 42.06
N LYS A 281 4.51 3.37 42.91
CA LYS A 281 3.71 4.44 43.54
C LYS A 281 2.93 5.28 42.53
N PHE A 282 3.48 5.49 41.35
CA PHE A 282 2.87 6.32 40.30
C PHE A 282 1.84 5.58 39.44
N GLN A 283 1.82 4.24 39.45
CA GLN A 283 1.03 3.49 38.50
C GLN A 283 -0.47 3.65 38.63
N LYS A 284 -0.98 3.71 39.87
CA LYS A 284 -2.42 3.83 40.16
C LYS A 284 -2.81 5.27 40.52
N THR A 285 -2.38 6.23 39.73
CA THR A 285 -2.63 7.66 39.94
C THR A 285 -3.48 8.31 38.85
N CYS A 286 -3.90 7.54 37.85
CA CYS A 286 -4.68 8.05 36.73
C CYS A 286 -6.15 8.26 37.13
N CYS A 287 -6.73 9.38 36.73
CA CYS A 287 -8.14 9.69 36.91
C CYS A 287 -8.91 9.63 35.61
N ASN A 288 -10.14 9.10 35.64
CA ASN A 288 -11.10 9.17 34.50
C ASN A 288 -10.65 8.57 33.20
N TRP A 289 -9.83 7.51 33.19
CA TRP A 289 -9.41 6.81 32.00
C TRP A 289 -9.78 5.31 32.02
N THR A 290 -9.31 4.57 32.99
CA THR A 290 -9.64 3.16 33.21
C THR A 290 -10.09 2.93 34.67
N SER A 291 -10.84 1.87 34.94
CA SER A 291 -11.29 1.49 36.27
C SER A 291 -10.14 1.10 37.20
N SER A 292 -9.05 0.61 36.64
CA SER A 292 -7.82 0.24 37.36
C SER A 292 -7.01 1.44 37.86
N GLN A 293 -7.26 2.64 37.35
CA GLN A 293 -6.51 3.87 37.60
C GLN A 293 -5.02 3.79 37.15
N ARG A 294 -4.63 2.82 36.34
CA ARG A 294 -3.26 2.69 35.82
C ARG A 294 -2.93 3.83 34.86
N ILE A 295 -1.82 4.52 35.10
CA ILE A 295 -1.36 5.62 34.27
C ILE A 295 -0.58 5.11 33.04
N LEU A 296 0.04 3.94 33.10
CA LEU A 296 0.86 3.37 32.06
C LEU A 296 0.31 2.00 31.64
N LEU A 297 -0.12 1.89 30.39
CA LEU A 297 -0.74 0.68 29.83
C LEU A 297 -0.19 0.38 28.44
N PHE A 298 -0.01 -0.89 28.15
CA PHE A 298 0.05 -1.36 26.78
C PHE A 298 -1.37 -1.40 26.21
N GLU A 299 -1.49 -1.00 24.93
CA GLU A 299 -2.75 -0.94 24.22
C GLU A 299 -2.57 -1.45 22.79
N PHE A 300 -3.24 -2.52 22.42
CA PHE A 300 -3.46 -2.83 21.02
C PHE A 300 -4.53 -1.87 20.48
N TRP A 301 -4.16 -1.12 19.46
CA TRP A 301 -5.06 -0.26 18.71
C TRP A 301 -5.48 -0.97 17.44
N ASN A 302 -6.73 -1.46 17.44
CA ASN A 302 -7.29 -2.34 16.42
C ASN A 302 -8.30 -1.57 15.55
N GLU A 303 -7.86 -1.13 14.40
CA GLU A 303 -8.67 -0.45 13.38
C GLU A 303 -8.98 -1.39 12.20
N PRO A 304 -9.94 -1.07 11.32
CA PRO A 304 -10.37 -1.97 10.24
C PRO A 304 -9.26 -2.48 9.33
N GLN A 305 -8.19 -1.71 9.15
CA GLN A 305 -7.06 -2.05 8.28
C GLN A 305 -5.71 -1.70 8.93
N ASN A 306 -5.64 -1.67 10.25
CA ASN A 306 -4.42 -1.33 10.96
C ASN A 306 -4.43 -1.89 12.37
N LEU A 307 -3.39 -2.61 12.73
CA LEU A 307 -3.17 -3.07 14.10
C LEU A 307 -1.81 -2.60 14.59
N GLN A 308 -1.82 -1.93 15.75
CA GLN A 308 -0.60 -1.44 16.39
C GLN A 308 -0.57 -1.86 17.86
N LEU A 309 0.62 -2.13 18.40
CA LEU A 309 0.85 -2.16 19.84
C LEU A 309 1.43 -0.81 20.27
N ARG A 310 0.83 -0.22 21.28
CA ARG A 310 1.21 1.09 21.81
C ARG A 310 1.52 0.98 23.30
N LEU A 311 2.45 1.77 23.78
CA LEU A 311 2.59 2.07 25.20
C LEU A 311 2.02 3.47 25.45
N VAL A 312 1.00 3.56 26.27
CA VAL A 312 0.20 4.77 26.45
C VAL A 312 0.35 5.28 27.89
N ILE A 313 0.64 6.57 28.03
CA ILE A 313 0.66 7.28 29.31
C ILE A 313 -0.68 8.01 29.43
N GLY A 314 -1.48 7.64 30.39
CA GLY A 314 -2.78 8.23 30.67
C GLY A 314 -2.72 9.62 31.34
N PRO A 315 -3.89 10.19 31.61
CA PRO A 315 -3.98 11.44 32.40
C PRO A 315 -3.37 11.28 33.79
N GLY A 316 -2.65 12.28 34.25
CA GLY A 316 -1.96 12.28 35.56
C GLY A 316 -1.14 13.55 35.74
N SER A 317 -0.38 13.64 36.83
CA SER A 317 0.45 14.82 37.07
C SER A 317 1.49 15.03 35.96
N ALA A 318 1.72 16.28 35.58
CA ALA A 318 2.70 16.62 34.55
C ALA A 318 4.10 16.06 34.89
N GLU A 319 4.47 16.09 36.14
CA GLU A 319 5.75 15.59 36.67
C GLU A 319 5.89 14.08 36.46
N THR A 320 4.89 13.29 36.81
CA THR A 320 4.86 11.83 36.62
C THR A 320 4.92 11.47 35.12
N LYS A 321 4.11 12.14 34.32
CA LYS A 321 4.07 11.90 32.88
C LYS A 321 5.41 12.21 32.21
N GLN A 322 6.04 13.33 32.60
CA GLN A 322 7.34 13.75 32.09
C GLN A 322 8.44 12.76 32.47
N ALA A 323 8.45 12.29 33.72
CA ALA A 323 9.43 11.31 34.20
C ALA A 323 9.32 9.97 33.45
N ILE A 324 8.09 9.44 33.29
CA ILE A 324 7.84 8.22 32.49
C ILE A 324 8.28 8.43 31.03
N TYR A 325 7.89 9.55 30.43
CA TYR A 325 8.19 9.86 29.04
C TYR A 325 9.70 9.96 28.81
N GLN A 326 10.43 10.69 29.64
CA GLN A 326 11.90 10.82 29.55
C GLN A 326 12.60 9.47 29.69
N ARG A 327 12.13 8.61 30.61
CA ARG A 327 12.67 7.28 30.81
C ARG A 327 12.52 6.41 29.58
N LEU A 328 11.38 6.49 28.89
CA LEU A 328 11.09 5.76 27.68
C LEU A 328 11.80 6.34 26.44
N GLN A 329 12.33 7.56 26.49
CA GLN A 329 13.10 8.18 25.40
C GLN A 329 14.57 7.76 25.33
N GLN A 330 15.00 6.84 26.18
CA GLN A 330 16.38 6.36 26.15
C GLN A 330 16.68 5.53 24.89
N PRO A 331 17.90 5.62 24.32
CA PRO A 331 18.23 5.02 23.02
C PRO A 331 18.04 3.50 22.92
N ASN A 332 18.06 2.81 24.06
CA ASN A 332 17.92 1.35 24.16
C ASN A 332 16.46 0.86 24.26
N ILE A 333 15.48 1.77 24.26
CA ILE A 333 14.07 1.40 24.34
C ILE A 333 13.48 1.33 22.91
N PRO A 334 12.94 0.18 22.49
CA PRO A 334 12.42 0.00 21.13
C PRO A 334 11.07 0.68 20.92
N GLY A 335 10.73 0.96 19.65
CA GLY A 335 9.42 1.49 19.25
C GLY A 335 9.21 2.98 19.53
N LEU A 336 10.28 3.72 19.84
CA LEU A 336 10.22 5.14 20.13
C LEU A 336 9.85 5.98 18.91
N ARG A 337 8.70 6.65 18.95
CA ARG A 337 8.43 7.84 18.14
C ARG A 337 8.55 9.07 19.02
N LYS A 338 9.19 10.13 18.50
CA LYS A 338 9.22 11.45 19.12
C LYS A 338 7.83 12.10 19.05
N THR A 339 6.89 11.63 19.84
CA THR A 339 5.58 12.25 19.99
C THR A 339 5.66 13.31 21.08
N LYS A 340 4.97 14.44 20.91
CA LYS A 340 4.89 15.43 21.98
C LYS A 340 4.07 14.88 23.15
N LEU A 341 4.58 14.99 24.37
CA LEU A 341 3.82 14.72 25.58
C LEU A 341 2.67 15.73 25.67
N LYS A 342 1.45 15.23 25.87
CA LYS A 342 0.27 16.07 26.09
C LYS A 342 0.01 16.16 27.59
N GLU A 343 -0.11 17.37 28.11
CA GLU A 343 -0.24 17.60 29.57
C GLU A 343 -1.58 17.09 30.09
N ASP A 344 -2.70 17.46 29.49
CA ASP A 344 -4.05 17.21 30.01
C ASP A 344 -4.75 15.96 29.41
N SER A 345 -4.08 15.17 28.61
CA SER A 345 -4.65 13.99 27.98
C SER A 345 -3.66 12.84 27.89
N TRP A 346 -4.10 11.69 27.38
CA TRP A 346 -3.22 10.56 27.15
C TRP A 346 -2.17 10.85 26.04
N SER A 347 -1.01 10.22 26.18
CA SER A 347 0.10 10.35 25.24
C SER A 347 0.64 8.97 24.83
N GLN A 348 1.03 8.82 23.59
CA GLN A 348 1.65 7.60 23.09
C GLN A 348 3.17 7.71 23.28
N ALA A 349 3.75 6.83 24.09
CA ALA A 349 5.20 6.80 24.31
C ALA A 349 5.94 5.92 23.32
N CYS A 350 5.36 4.76 22.96
CA CYS A 350 5.89 3.84 21.95
C CYS A 350 4.77 3.41 21.01
N ILE A 351 5.09 3.18 19.74
CA ILE A 351 4.14 2.68 18.73
C ILE A 351 4.86 1.66 17.86
N MET A 352 4.30 0.47 17.74
CA MET A 352 4.79 -0.61 16.89
C MET A 352 3.69 -1.07 15.96
N ALA A 353 3.92 -0.99 14.65
CA ALA A 353 2.99 -1.52 13.66
C ALA A 353 3.06 -3.05 13.64
N ILE A 354 1.90 -3.70 13.61
CA ILE A 354 1.77 -5.17 13.55
C ILE A 354 1.17 -5.56 12.21
N LEU A 355 0.02 -4.98 11.86
CA LEU A 355 -0.64 -5.16 10.57
C LEU A 355 -0.83 -3.81 9.90
N THR A 356 -0.61 -3.77 8.61
CA THR A 356 -0.76 -2.61 7.73
C THR A 356 -1.91 -2.84 6.75
N PRO A 357 -2.42 -1.84 6.04
CA PRO A 357 -3.47 -2.03 5.05
C PRO A 357 -3.16 -3.13 4.01
N ALA A 358 -1.91 -3.27 3.59
CA ALA A 358 -1.49 -4.31 2.65
C ALA A 358 -1.71 -5.74 3.19
N ASP A 359 -1.59 -5.95 4.50
CA ASP A 359 -1.83 -7.26 5.11
C ASP A 359 -3.30 -7.68 5.04
N TYR A 360 -4.22 -6.71 5.06
CA TYR A 360 -5.65 -6.95 4.98
C TYR A 360 -6.15 -7.13 3.54
N GLU A 361 -5.40 -6.67 2.55
CA GLU A 361 -5.76 -6.84 1.13
C GLU A 361 -5.55 -8.27 0.66
N ASP A 362 -4.44 -8.90 1.07
CA ASP A 362 -4.01 -10.22 0.60
C ASP A 362 -4.24 -11.33 1.65
N GLY A 363 -4.42 -10.98 2.92
CA GLY A 363 -4.45 -11.91 4.05
C GLY A 363 -5.86 -12.39 4.43
N ASN A 364 -6.02 -13.70 4.60
CA ASN A 364 -7.15 -14.25 5.35
C ASN A 364 -6.91 -14.11 6.85
N LEU A 365 -7.93 -14.43 7.67
CA LEU A 365 -7.83 -14.31 9.12
C LEU A 365 -6.68 -15.13 9.71
N GLU A 366 -6.40 -16.32 9.18
CA GLU A 366 -5.33 -17.20 9.69
C GLU A 366 -3.95 -16.57 9.47
N ASP A 367 -3.71 -15.97 8.31
CA ASP A 367 -2.45 -15.29 8.01
C ASP A 367 -2.24 -14.06 8.91
N LEU A 368 -3.31 -13.28 9.16
CA LEU A 368 -3.27 -12.16 10.07
C LEU A 368 -2.98 -12.60 11.52
N GLN A 369 -3.63 -13.67 11.99
CA GLN A 369 -3.39 -14.25 13.30
C GLN A 369 -1.96 -14.77 13.46
N GLU A 370 -1.41 -15.42 12.44
CA GLU A 370 -0.03 -15.91 12.48
C GLU A 370 0.96 -14.75 12.55
N LYS A 371 0.75 -13.67 11.78
CA LYS A 371 1.58 -12.47 11.84
C LYS A 371 1.53 -11.80 13.21
N ILE A 372 0.34 -11.72 13.82
CA ILE A 372 0.17 -11.22 15.19
C ILE A 372 0.92 -12.11 16.19
N ARG A 373 0.83 -13.44 16.06
CA ARG A 373 1.51 -14.42 16.93
C ARG A 373 3.03 -14.29 16.84
N LEU A 374 3.58 -14.19 15.64
CA LEU A 374 5.03 -14.02 15.42
C LEU A 374 5.52 -12.71 16.03
N PHE A 375 4.81 -11.62 15.80
CA PHE A 375 5.11 -10.33 16.44
C PHE A 375 5.09 -10.44 17.96
N TRP A 376 4.01 -11.01 18.54
CA TRP A 376 3.82 -11.16 19.98
C TRP A 376 4.97 -11.94 20.63
N ASN A 377 5.32 -13.10 20.08
CA ASN A 377 6.40 -13.94 20.61
C ASN A 377 7.75 -13.21 20.58
N LYS A 378 8.06 -12.54 19.48
CA LYS A 378 9.28 -11.72 19.36
C LYS A 378 9.29 -10.58 20.37
N TYR A 379 8.17 -9.88 20.50
CA TYR A 379 8.03 -8.75 21.39
C TYR A 379 8.19 -9.16 22.86
N MET A 380 7.51 -10.21 23.30
CA MET A 380 7.56 -10.71 24.67
C MET A 380 8.96 -11.22 25.05
N SER A 381 9.67 -11.85 24.13
CA SER A 381 11.04 -12.36 24.39
C SER A 381 12.11 -11.27 24.44
N GLY A 382 11.89 -10.14 23.78
CA GLY A 382 12.86 -9.04 23.60
C GLY A 382 12.41 -7.70 24.18
N ASP A 383 11.69 -6.94 23.37
CA ASP A 383 11.38 -5.52 23.61
C ASP A 383 10.60 -5.29 24.91
N MET A 384 9.67 -6.17 25.23
CA MET A 384 8.88 -6.11 26.45
C MET A 384 9.75 -6.15 27.69
N LYS A 385 10.78 -6.99 27.72
CA LYS A 385 11.72 -7.10 28.86
C LYS A 385 12.49 -5.81 29.07
N LEU A 386 12.93 -5.15 28.01
CA LEU A 386 13.66 -3.88 28.08
C LEU A 386 12.74 -2.76 28.65
N ILE A 387 11.52 -2.68 28.17
CA ILE A 387 10.55 -1.69 28.64
C ILE A 387 10.20 -1.95 30.12
N ARG A 388 9.95 -3.20 30.51
CA ARG A 388 9.65 -3.58 31.90
C ARG A 388 10.80 -3.17 32.84
N ALA A 389 12.04 -3.52 32.48
CA ALA A 389 13.22 -3.16 33.27
C ALA A 389 13.39 -1.64 33.38
N ALA A 390 13.16 -0.90 32.31
CA ALA A 390 13.25 0.55 32.31
C ALA A 390 12.23 1.20 33.25
N ILE A 391 10.99 0.76 33.23
CA ILE A 391 9.92 1.31 34.07
C ILE A 391 10.06 0.89 35.53
N SER A 392 10.39 -0.37 35.80
CA SER A 392 10.59 -0.87 37.19
C SER A 392 11.75 -0.17 37.92
N SER A 393 12.72 0.37 37.17
CA SER A 393 13.83 1.13 37.76
C SER A 393 13.51 2.62 37.98
N LEU A 394 12.32 3.09 37.60
CA LEU A 394 11.93 4.48 37.71
C LEU A 394 11.47 4.80 39.16
N GLN A 395 12.21 5.66 39.83
CA GLN A 395 11.83 6.17 41.14
C GLN A 395 11.20 7.55 40.97
N ILE A 396 9.88 7.62 41.15
CA ILE A 396 9.12 8.88 41.25
C ILE A 396 8.71 9.01 42.72
N LEU A 397 9.13 10.10 43.34
CA LEU A 397 8.87 10.41 44.76
C LEU A 397 7.39 10.70 45.00
#